data_2d73cbe2168d06f7dce623beee252d73
#
_entry.id   2d73cbe2168d06f7dce623beee252d73
#
_cell.length_a   1.000
_cell.length_b   1.000
_cell.length_c   1.000
_cell.angle_alpha   90.00
_cell.angle_beta   90.00
_cell.angle_gamma   90.00
#
_symmetry.space_group_name_H-M   'P 1'
#
loop_
_entity.id
_entity.type
_entity.pdbx_description
1 polymer ?
#
loop_
_entity_poly.entity_id
_entity_poly.type
_entity_poly.pdbx_seq_one_letter_code
_entity_poly.pdbx_strand_id
1 'polypeptide(L)'
;MVQFNLPSNSKIKKGQYYKDKTGSKNIRKVNVYRWDPSKNENPRIDTYEVDMDNCSSKVLDILNKIKNEIDPSIAYRRSCAHGVCGSCAMNMNGKNGLACTKSHSELDGDIDIYPLPHLKVLKDLIGDLSTLYKQYESVEPWLKTTKINDKENIQTKEAVSYTHLTLPTMMS
;
A
#
# COMPACT_ATOMS: atom_id res chain seq x y z
N MET A 1 40.84 -3.31 13.56
CA MET A 1 39.71 -2.50 13.05
C MET A 1 38.55 -3.45 12.81
N VAL A 2 37.44 -3.24 13.49
CA VAL A 2 36.21 -4.04 13.22
C VAL A 2 35.60 -3.50 11.92
N GLN A 3 35.60 -4.31 10.90
CA GLN A 3 34.99 -3.94 9.61
C GLN A 3 33.50 -4.27 9.67
N PHE A 4 32.65 -3.24 9.71
CA PHE A 4 31.21 -3.42 9.65
C PHE A 4 30.81 -3.75 8.21
N ASN A 5 30.50 -5.01 7.96
CA ASN A 5 29.92 -5.44 6.70
C ASN A 5 28.40 -5.40 6.81
N LEU A 6 27.75 -4.73 5.86
CA LEU A 6 26.29 -4.78 5.74
C LEU A 6 25.84 -6.22 5.43
N PRO A 7 24.71 -6.68 6.01
CA PRO A 7 24.14 -7.97 5.65
C PRO A 7 24.01 -8.14 4.13
N SER A 8 24.18 -9.35 3.64
CA SER A 8 24.17 -9.65 2.19
C SER A 8 22.88 -9.21 1.50
N ASN A 9 21.75 -9.20 2.22
CA ASN A 9 20.43 -8.80 1.72
C ASN A 9 20.11 -7.30 1.90
N SER A 10 21.06 -6.49 2.37
CA SER A 10 20.83 -5.04 2.62
C SER A 10 21.05 -4.17 1.38
N LYS A 11 21.59 -4.72 0.30
CA LYS A 11 21.87 -3.99 -0.93
C LYS A 11 20.79 -4.24 -1.98
N ILE A 12 20.15 -3.16 -2.45
CA ILE A 12 19.22 -3.21 -3.58
C ILE A 12 20.03 -3.38 -4.86
N LYS A 13 19.69 -4.38 -5.66
CA LYS A 13 20.31 -4.63 -6.97
C LYS A 13 19.50 -3.97 -8.09
N LYS A 14 20.15 -3.67 -9.22
CA LYS A 14 19.45 -3.36 -10.45
C LYS A 14 18.72 -4.61 -10.93
N GLY A 15 17.43 -4.48 -11.19
CA GLY A 15 16.57 -5.58 -11.63
C GLY A 15 16.39 -5.63 -13.13
N GLN A 16 15.25 -6.12 -13.57
CA GLN A 16 14.88 -6.28 -14.96
C GLN A 16 14.34 -4.98 -15.55
N TYR A 17 14.52 -4.80 -16.84
CA TYR A 17 13.98 -3.66 -17.58
C TYR A 17 12.97 -4.17 -18.61
N TYR A 18 11.73 -3.71 -18.48
CA TYR A 18 10.63 -4.06 -19.36
C TYR A 18 10.34 -2.89 -20.29
N LYS A 19 10.78 -3.03 -21.53
CA LYS A 19 10.57 -2.00 -22.55
C LYS A 19 9.14 -2.03 -23.06
N ASP A 20 8.58 -0.84 -23.30
CA ASP A 20 7.27 -0.71 -23.94
C ASP A 20 7.29 -1.29 -25.37
N LYS A 21 6.19 -1.93 -25.75
CA LYS A 21 5.99 -2.53 -27.08
C LYS A 21 4.92 -1.81 -27.90
N THR A 22 4.23 -0.84 -27.31
CA THR A 22 3.08 -0.17 -27.95
C THR A 22 3.51 0.93 -28.92
N GLY A 23 4.73 1.48 -28.76
CA GLY A 23 5.23 2.60 -29.57
C GLY A 23 4.56 3.94 -29.26
N SER A 24 3.86 4.04 -28.11
CA SER A 24 3.28 5.30 -27.64
C SER A 24 4.34 6.38 -27.44
N LYS A 25 3.94 7.65 -27.60
CA LYS A 25 4.81 8.81 -27.36
C LYS A 25 4.83 9.24 -25.89
N ASN A 26 3.84 8.81 -25.11
CA ASN A 26 3.67 9.18 -23.70
C ASN A 26 4.04 8.01 -22.78
N ILE A 27 5.31 7.62 -22.82
CA ILE A 27 5.84 6.54 -22.00
C ILE A 27 6.43 7.13 -20.73
N ARG A 28 6.10 6.50 -19.59
CA ARG A 28 6.71 6.84 -18.31
C ARG A 28 7.39 5.62 -17.70
N LYS A 29 8.54 5.85 -17.06
CA LYS A 29 9.26 4.79 -16.35
C LYS A 29 8.69 4.65 -14.94
N VAL A 30 8.45 3.40 -14.57
CA VAL A 30 7.95 3.02 -13.25
C VAL A 30 8.94 2.04 -12.64
N ASN A 31 9.59 2.44 -11.59
CA ASN A 31 10.58 1.66 -10.87
C ASN A 31 9.90 1.01 -9.66
N VAL A 32 9.89 -0.30 -9.59
CA VAL A 32 9.19 -1.03 -8.54
C VAL A 32 10.15 -1.89 -7.76
N TYR A 33 10.09 -1.76 -6.44
CA TYR A 33 10.82 -2.64 -5.53
C TYR A 33 10.28 -4.07 -5.64
N ARG A 34 11.20 -5.02 -5.83
CA ARG A 34 10.90 -6.44 -5.98
C ARG A 34 11.73 -7.26 -5.01
N TRP A 35 11.07 -8.13 -4.28
CA TRP A 35 11.71 -9.09 -3.41
C TRP A 35 10.82 -10.32 -3.21
N ASP A 36 11.44 -11.51 -3.23
CA ASP A 36 10.75 -12.78 -3.06
C ASP A 36 11.43 -13.58 -1.94
N PRO A 37 10.72 -13.91 -0.85
CA PRO A 37 11.29 -14.63 0.29
C PRO A 37 11.72 -16.06 -0.05
N SER A 38 11.16 -16.67 -1.12
CA SER A 38 11.53 -18.02 -1.56
C SER A 38 12.89 -18.05 -2.26
N LYS A 39 13.37 -16.88 -2.70
CA LYS A 39 14.68 -16.73 -3.33
C LYS A 39 15.65 -16.13 -2.34
N ASN A 40 16.76 -16.79 -2.10
CA ASN A 40 17.81 -16.25 -1.25
C ASN A 40 18.64 -15.18 -1.97
N GLU A 41 17.95 -14.14 -2.46
CA GLU A 41 18.52 -13.06 -3.25
C GLU A 41 18.22 -11.70 -2.60
N ASN A 42 19.12 -10.74 -2.88
CA ASN A 42 18.87 -9.35 -2.49
C ASN A 42 17.68 -8.76 -3.23
N PRO A 43 16.98 -7.80 -2.59
CA PRO A 43 15.95 -7.04 -3.28
C PRO A 43 16.52 -6.32 -4.51
N ARG A 44 15.67 -6.10 -5.49
CA ARG A 44 16.00 -5.43 -6.75
C ARG A 44 14.96 -4.37 -7.11
N ILE A 45 15.30 -3.48 -8.00
CA ILE A 45 14.37 -2.54 -8.63
C ILE A 45 14.16 -2.97 -10.07
N ASP A 46 12.94 -3.38 -10.40
CA ASP A 46 12.53 -3.63 -11.78
C ASP A 46 11.95 -2.33 -12.38
N THR A 47 12.33 -2.00 -13.60
CA THR A 47 11.87 -0.81 -14.31
C THR A 47 10.93 -1.20 -15.44
N TYR A 48 9.75 -0.59 -15.45
CA TYR A 48 8.71 -0.80 -16.47
C TYR A 48 8.49 0.48 -17.26
N GLU A 49 8.55 0.41 -18.58
CA GLU A 49 8.04 1.47 -19.44
C GLU A 49 6.53 1.27 -19.61
N VAL A 50 5.75 2.23 -19.17
CA VAL A 50 4.28 2.14 -19.20
C VAL A 50 3.72 3.26 -20.06
N ASP A 51 2.89 2.88 -21.03
CA ASP A 51 2.11 3.80 -21.84
C ASP A 51 1.00 4.45 -21.01
N MET A 52 1.11 5.78 -20.82
CA MET A 52 0.17 6.57 -20.01
C MET A 52 -1.09 6.97 -20.77
N ASP A 53 -1.09 6.95 -22.11
CA ASP A 53 -2.28 7.29 -22.89
C ASP A 53 -3.39 6.24 -22.72
N ASN A 54 -2.98 4.98 -22.50
CA ASN A 54 -3.88 3.85 -22.24
C ASN A 54 -3.87 3.43 -20.76
N CYS A 55 -3.61 4.36 -19.84
CA CYS A 55 -3.61 4.11 -18.40
C CYS A 55 -4.49 5.14 -17.69
N SER A 56 -5.29 4.69 -16.74
CA SER A 56 -6.07 5.61 -15.89
C SER A 56 -5.15 6.42 -14.97
N SER A 57 -5.68 7.47 -14.35
CA SER A 57 -4.92 8.54 -13.70
C SER A 57 -4.21 8.14 -12.40
N LYS A 58 -4.53 6.99 -11.79
CA LYS A 58 -4.02 6.62 -10.46
C LYS A 58 -2.81 5.69 -10.53
N VAL A 59 -1.95 5.78 -9.53
CA VAL A 59 -0.78 4.89 -9.41
C VAL A 59 -1.22 3.42 -9.30
N LEU A 60 -2.36 3.13 -8.65
CA LEU A 60 -2.91 1.79 -8.60
C LEU A 60 -3.24 1.23 -9.99
N ASP A 61 -3.70 2.07 -10.90
CA ASP A 61 -4.04 1.64 -12.27
C ASP A 61 -2.78 1.28 -13.05
N ILE A 62 -1.69 2.02 -12.84
CA ILE A 62 -0.37 1.67 -13.37
C ILE A 62 0.08 0.29 -12.89
N LEU A 63 -0.03 0.02 -11.58
CA LEU A 63 0.31 -1.29 -11.02
C LEU A 63 -0.58 -2.42 -11.59
N ASN A 64 -1.88 -2.15 -11.75
CA ASN A 64 -2.80 -3.10 -12.38
C ASN A 64 -2.41 -3.38 -13.85
N LYS A 65 -2.04 -2.34 -14.60
CA LYS A 65 -1.59 -2.48 -15.99
C LYS A 65 -0.30 -3.28 -16.07
N ILE A 66 0.70 -2.97 -15.23
CA ILE A 66 1.94 -3.75 -15.14
C ILE A 66 1.62 -5.22 -14.87
N LYS A 67 0.78 -5.49 -13.86
CA LYS A 67 0.44 -6.86 -13.46
C LYS A 67 -0.30 -7.65 -14.54
N ASN A 68 -1.19 -7.00 -15.26
CA ASN A 68 -2.06 -7.69 -16.23
C ASN A 68 -1.38 -7.87 -17.59
N GLU A 69 -0.53 -6.92 -18.01
CA GLU A 69 -0.03 -6.86 -19.38
C GLU A 69 1.48 -7.14 -19.48
N ILE A 70 2.27 -6.86 -18.42
CA ILE A 70 3.74 -6.90 -18.50
C ILE A 70 4.32 -7.99 -17.60
N ASP A 71 4.01 -7.95 -16.29
CA ASP A 71 4.59 -8.84 -15.29
C ASP A 71 3.56 -9.29 -14.25
N PRO A 72 2.93 -10.46 -14.42
CA PRO A 72 1.92 -10.97 -13.51
C PRO A 72 2.48 -11.36 -12.12
N SER A 73 3.80 -11.44 -11.97
CA SER A 73 4.45 -11.87 -10.73
C SER A 73 4.50 -10.78 -9.66
N ILE A 74 4.25 -9.51 -10.01
CA ILE A 74 4.26 -8.40 -9.05
C ILE A 74 3.20 -8.58 -7.96
N ALA A 75 3.60 -8.39 -6.70
CA ALA A 75 2.73 -8.55 -5.54
C ALA A 75 2.48 -7.24 -4.81
N TYR A 76 1.22 -6.86 -4.67
CA TYR A 76 0.75 -5.71 -3.89
C TYR A 76 -0.66 -5.98 -3.37
N ARG A 77 -1.06 -5.22 -2.35
CA ARG A 77 -2.43 -5.30 -1.80
C ARG A 77 -3.33 -4.26 -2.46
N ARG A 78 -4.55 -4.66 -2.76
CA ARG A 78 -5.64 -3.76 -3.18
C ARG A 78 -6.98 -4.32 -2.74
N SER A 79 -7.96 -3.44 -2.52
CA SER A 79 -9.32 -3.81 -2.22
C SER A 79 -10.30 -2.77 -2.77
N CYS A 80 -10.65 -1.72 -2.00
CA CYS A 80 -11.73 -0.78 -2.35
C CYS A 80 -11.45 0.09 -3.60
N ALA A 81 -10.19 0.37 -3.92
CA ALA A 81 -9.75 1.24 -5.01
C ALA A 81 -10.22 2.72 -4.94
N HIS A 82 -10.75 3.18 -3.80
CA HIS A 82 -11.27 4.54 -3.63
C HIS A 82 -10.95 5.18 -2.28
N GLY A 83 -9.83 4.78 -1.65
CA GLY A 83 -9.25 5.48 -0.51
C GLY A 83 -9.81 5.12 0.87
N VAL A 84 -10.66 4.10 1.01
CA VAL A 84 -11.31 3.75 2.29
C VAL A 84 -10.54 2.69 3.08
N CYS A 85 -10.13 1.60 2.45
CA CYS A 85 -9.62 0.42 3.17
C CYS A 85 -8.13 0.50 3.56
N GLY A 86 -7.36 1.42 2.99
CA GLY A 86 -5.92 1.57 3.27
C GLY A 86 -5.01 0.47 2.72
N SER A 87 -5.53 -0.60 2.11
CA SER A 87 -4.75 -1.77 1.73
C SER A 87 -3.66 -1.49 0.68
N CYS A 88 -3.87 -0.51 -0.21
CA CYS A 88 -2.91 -0.11 -1.23
C CYS A 88 -1.92 0.97 -0.77
N ALA A 89 -1.70 1.09 0.53
CA ALA A 89 -0.71 2.01 1.08
C ALA A 89 0.71 1.57 0.71
N MET A 90 1.48 2.49 0.16
CA MET A 90 2.87 2.28 -0.24
C MET A 90 3.64 3.60 -0.29
N ASN A 91 4.94 3.53 -0.47
CA ASN A 91 5.76 4.71 -0.68
C ASN A 91 5.89 5.01 -2.18
N MET A 92 5.59 6.24 -2.58
CA MET A 92 5.63 6.72 -3.96
C MET A 92 6.48 7.99 -4.02
N ASN A 93 7.58 7.96 -4.76
CA ASN A 93 8.56 9.05 -4.84
C ASN A 93 8.95 9.61 -3.47
N GLY A 94 9.22 8.72 -2.49
CA GLY A 94 9.62 9.09 -1.13
C GLY A 94 8.46 9.50 -0.19
N LYS A 95 7.21 9.58 -0.66
CA LYS A 95 6.04 9.92 0.16
C LYS A 95 5.11 8.72 0.34
N ASN A 96 4.69 8.48 1.58
CA ASN A 96 3.70 7.45 1.87
C ASN A 96 2.30 7.92 1.48
N GLY A 97 1.53 7.04 0.86
CA GLY A 97 0.17 7.36 0.43
C GLY A 97 -0.58 6.15 -0.10
N LEU A 98 -1.83 6.35 -0.50
CA LEU A 98 -2.67 5.33 -1.08
C LEU A 98 -2.56 5.37 -2.61
N ALA A 99 -2.13 4.27 -3.22
CA ALA A 99 -1.98 4.20 -4.67
C ALA A 99 -3.29 4.42 -5.44
N CYS A 100 -4.43 4.11 -4.83
CA CYS A 100 -5.76 4.31 -5.44
C CYS A 100 -6.25 5.77 -5.43
N THR A 101 -5.64 6.65 -4.63
CA THR A 101 -6.02 8.07 -4.58
C THR A 101 -4.98 8.97 -5.24
N LYS A 102 -3.70 8.56 -5.21
CA LYS A 102 -2.60 9.34 -5.76
C LYS A 102 -2.62 9.35 -7.28
N SER A 103 -2.69 10.55 -7.88
CA SER A 103 -2.58 10.70 -9.33
C SER A 103 -1.10 10.57 -9.75
N HIS A 104 -0.87 9.86 -10.85
CA HIS A 104 0.49 9.79 -11.43
C HIS A 104 0.99 11.14 -11.95
N SER A 105 0.09 12.05 -12.32
CA SER A 105 0.44 13.42 -12.75
C SER A 105 0.97 14.31 -11.63
N GLU A 106 0.72 13.95 -10.37
CA GLU A 106 1.24 14.65 -9.19
C GLU A 106 2.67 14.19 -8.81
N LEU A 107 3.20 13.20 -9.51
CA LEU A 107 4.54 12.69 -9.30
C LEU A 107 5.44 13.18 -10.44
N ASP A 108 6.50 13.87 -10.10
CA ASP A 108 7.46 14.38 -11.08
C ASP A 108 8.44 13.29 -11.51
N GLY A 109 8.86 13.32 -12.79
CA GLY A 109 9.86 12.41 -13.34
C GLY A 109 9.42 10.95 -13.39
N ASP A 110 10.35 10.03 -13.16
CA ASP A 110 10.07 8.60 -13.04
C ASP A 110 9.25 8.33 -11.77
N ILE A 111 8.47 7.25 -11.78
CA ILE A 111 7.64 6.86 -10.62
C ILE A 111 8.37 5.76 -9.87
N ASP A 112 8.81 6.07 -8.66
CA ASP A 112 9.47 5.11 -7.77
C ASP A 112 8.48 4.56 -6.75
N ILE A 113 8.29 3.25 -6.74
CA ILE A 113 7.32 2.57 -5.85
C ILE A 113 8.04 1.59 -4.95
N TYR A 114 7.90 1.81 -3.65
CA TYR A 114 8.48 0.99 -2.58
C TYR A 114 7.39 0.52 -1.61
N PRO A 115 7.63 -0.57 -0.85
CA PRO A 115 6.76 -0.92 0.27
C PRO A 115 6.78 0.19 1.33
N LEU A 116 5.78 0.19 2.22
CA LEU A 116 5.79 1.10 3.37
C LEU A 116 7.07 0.90 4.20
N PRO A 117 7.76 2.00 4.58
CA PRO A 117 8.97 1.92 5.40
C PRO A 117 8.65 1.36 6.80
N HIS A 118 9.69 0.84 7.47
CA HIS A 118 9.64 0.30 8.83
C HIS A 118 8.76 -0.95 9.01
N LEU A 119 8.23 -1.53 7.93
CA LEU A 119 7.56 -2.82 7.94
C LEU A 119 8.45 -3.91 7.34
N LYS A 120 8.42 -5.10 7.94
CA LYS A 120 9.07 -6.27 7.33
C LYS A 120 8.36 -6.55 5.99
N VAL A 121 9.13 -6.63 4.92
CA VAL A 121 8.58 -6.99 3.61
C VAL A 121 8.28 -8.48 3.57
N LEU A 122 7.06 -8.85 3.18
CA LEU A 122 6.67 -10.24 2.95
C LEU A 122 6.94 -10.67 1.51
N LYS A 123 6.61 -9.82 0.56
CA LYS A 123 6.91 -9.99 -0.87
C LYS A 123 6.67 -8.67 -1.60
N ASP A 124 7.61 -8.25 -2.42
CA ASP A 124 7.53 -7.02 -3.24
C ASP A 124 7.03 -5.79 -2.44
N LEU A 125 5.83 -5.31 -2.72
CA LEU A 125 5.21 -4.15 -2.06
C LEU A 125 4.36 -4.51 -0.83
N ILE A 126 4.34 -5.78 -0.42
CA ILE A 126 3.54 -6.27 0.70
C ILE A 126 4.32 -6.23 1.99
N GLY A 127 3.98 -5.32 2.90
CA GLY A 127 4.51 -5.25 4.26
C GLY A 127 3.76 -6.17 5.25
N ASP A 128 4.45 -6.59 6.30
CA ASP A 128 3.88 -7.35 7.41
C ASP A 128 3.15 -6.40 8.37
N LEU A 129 1.87 -6.64 8.59
CA LEU A 129 1.02 -5.87 9.48
C LEU A 129 0.87 -6.48 10.87
N SER A 130 1.60 -7.55 11.19
CA SER A 130 1.47 -8.27 12.47
C SER A 130 1.67 -7.35 13.68
N THR A 131 2.61 -6.41 13.61
CA THR A 131 2.85 -5.44 14.68
C THR A 131 1.65 -4.50 14.87
N LEU A 132 1.04 -4.02 13.78
CA LEU A 132 -0.16 -3.21 13.83
C LEU A 132 -1.32 -3.95 14.49
N TYR A 133 -1.54 -5.21 14.11
CA TYR A 133 -2.62 -6.02 14.70
C TYR A 133 -2.38 -6.33 16.17
N LYS A 134 -1.13 -6.56 16.60
CA LYS A 134 -0.80 -6.72 18.03
C LYS A 134 -1.10 -5.44 18.83
N GLN A 135 -0.77 -4.27 18.28
CA GLN A 135 -1.10 -3.00 18.91
C GLN A 135 -2.63 -2.77 18.98
N TYR A 136 -3.34 -3.07 17.90
CA TYR A 136 -4.80 -3.03 17.86
C TYR A 136 -5.42 -3.95 18.90
N GLU A 137 -4.95 -5.17 19.01
CA GLU A 137 -5.41 -6.16 19.99
C GLU A 137 -5.13 -5.70 21.42
N SER A 138 -4.00 -5.04 21.68
CA SER A 138 -3.62 -4.59 23.03
C SER A 138 -4.54 -3.51 23.60
N VAL A 139 -5.18 -2.71 22.76
CA VAL A 139 -6.14 -1.68 23.19
C VAL A 139 -7.58 -2.15 23.19
N GLU A 140 -7.84 -3.37 22.67
CA GLU A 140 -9.15 -4.01 22.64
C GLU A 140 -10.32 -3.07 22.27
N PRO A 141 -10.30 -2.44 21.07
CA PRO A 141 -11.21 -1.34 20.70
C PRO A 141 -12.64 -1.78 20.37
N TRP A 142 -12.92 -3.06 20.51
CA TRP A 142 -14.26 -3.62 20.29
C TRP A 142 -15.14 -3.50 21.54
N LEU A 143 -16.45 -3.56 21.33
CA LEU A 143 -17.41 -3.59 22.43
C LEU A 143 -17.23 -4.86 23.27
N LYS A 144 -17.01 -4.66 24.57
CA LYS A 144 -16.98 -5.76 25.54
C LYS A 144 -18.35 -5.87 26.20
N THR A 145 -18.99 -7.04 26.09
CA THR A 145 -20.26 -7.32 26.78
C THR A 145 -20.07 -8.52 27.68
N THR A 146 -20.58 -8.39 28.89
CA THR A 146 -20.62 -9.48 29.88
C THR A 146 -21.86 -10.37 29.74
N LYS A 147 -22.85 -9.92 28.98
CA LYS A 147 -24.09 -10.67 28.71
C LYS A 147 -24.26 -10.86 27.20
N ILE A 148 -24.46 -12.11 26.82
CA ILE A 148 -24.94 -12.43 25.48
C ILE A 148 -26.48 -12.32 25.58
N ASN A 149 -27.06 -11.35 24.92
CA ASN A 149 -28.49 -11.15 24.84
C ASN A 149 -29.03 -11.84 23.60
N ASP A 150 -30.19 -12.45 23.66
CA ASP A 150 -30.87 -13.07 22.51
C ASP A 150 -31.39 -12.03 21.50
N LYS A 151 -31.40 -10.76 21.89
CA LYS A 151 -31.84 -9.62 21.05
C LYS A 151 -30.82 -8.49 21.12
N GLU A 152 -30.90 -7.57 20.18
CA GLU A 152 -30.07 -6.35 20.16
C GLU A 152 -30.14 -5.56 21.46
N ASN A 153 -29.00 -5.01 21.88
CA ASN A 153 -28.92 -4.07 22.99
C ASN A 153 -29.50 -2.73 22.57
N ILE A 154 -30.69 -2.41 23.05
CA ILE A 154 -31.35 -1.14 22.78
C ILE A 154 -30.79 -0.06 23.68
N GLN A 155 -30.29 1.03 23.13
CA GLN A 155 -29.85 2.18 23.91
C GLN A 155 -31.01 2.88 24.62
N THR A 156 -30.76 3.46 25.79
CA THR A 156 -31.76 4.27 26.48
C THR A 156 -31.99 5.59 25.68
N LYS A 157 -33.16 6.21 25.86
CA LYS A 157 -33.49 7.49 25.24
C LYS A 157 -32.49 8.59 25.61
N GLU A 158 -31.98 8.58 26.83
CA GLU A 158 -30.96 9.52 27.30
C GLU A 158 -29.62 9.31 26.56
N ALA A 159 -29.18 8.05 26.38
CA ALA A 159 -27.95 7.74 25.64
C ALA A 159 -28.03 8.17 24.18
N VAL A 160 -29.18 7.95 23.51
CA VAL A 160 -29.43 8.41 22.14
C VAL A 160 -29.46 9.94 22.08
N SER A 161 -30.12 10.61 23.02
CA SER A 161 -30.17 12.08 23.09
C SER A 161 -28.76 12.68 23.25
N TYR A 162 -27.92 12.10 24.10
CA TYR A 162 -26.55 12.56 24.31
C TYR A 162 -25.72 12.47 23.01
N THR A 163 -25.77 11.37 22.27
CA THR A 163 -25.02 11.21 21.02
C THR A 163 -25.49 12.21 19.93
N HIS A 164 -26.79 12.51 19.86
CA HIS A 164 -27.32 13.47 18.90
C HIS A 164 -27.03 14.95 19.26
N LEU A 165 -26.89 15.26 20.54
CA LEU A 165 -26.61 16.64 21.00
C LEU A 165 -25.12 16.99 20.94
N THR A 166 -24.22 16.01 21.16
CA THR A 166 -22.79 16.29 21.29
C THR A 166 -22.04 16.20 19.96
N LEU A 167 -22.39 15.29 19.06
CA LEU A 167 -21.73 15.17 17.76
C LEU A 167 -21.82 16.41 16.86
N PRO A 168 -22.99 17.08 16.69
CA PRO A 168 -23.08 18.30 15.89
C PRO A 168 -22.31 19.47 16.43
N THR A 169 -22.16 19.61 17.77
CA THR A 169 -21.42 20.70 18.40
C THR A 169 -19.89 20.54 18.33
N MET A 170 -19.39 19.34 18.12
CA MET A 170 -17.97 19.08 17.91
C MET A 170 -17.49 19.36 16.48
N MET A 171 -18.41 19.60 15.54
CA MET A 171 -18.13 19.85 14.12
C MET A 171 -18.29 21.32 13.72
N SER A 172 -18.53 22.22 14.66
CA SER A 172 -18.68 23.68 14.43
C SER A 172 -17.46 24.46 14.92
#